data_cdb3230e101b0d6738362c782a8305d0
#
_entry.id   cdb3230e101b0d6738362c782a8305d0
#
_cell.length_a   1.000
_cell.length_b   1.000
_cell.length_c   1.000
_cell.angle_alpha   90.00
_cell.angle_beta   90.00
_cell.angle_gamma   90.00
#
_symmetry.space_group_name_H-M   'P 1'
#
loop_
_entity.id
_entity.type
_entity.pdbx_description
1 polymer ?
#
loop_
_entity_poly.entity_id
_entity_poly.type
_entity_poly.pdbx_seq_one_letter_code
_entity_poly.pdbx_strand_id
1 'polypeptide(L)'
;TNGQASCLLAYGQSRKWGVWNAYNRVPIFIKCGDTTASWAPQGSLGVSNNSTNNKITPTVGLPEEFLDCTFTQEVALSIAATSAIQLGIGFDSTTVASGRTTIVGAALSGGQTITVAAWTGTARYVAQPSIGIHNIYPLDKLTNSGTVAGGEDDMLLLVTYRG
;
A
#
# COMPACT_ATOMS: atom_id res chain seq x y z
N THR A 1 13.83 -3.35 -24.39
CA THR A 1 13.18 -4.54 -23.81
C THR A 1 14.00 -5.01 -22.62
N ASN A 2 13.45 -4.87 -21.41
CA ASN A 2 14.05 -5.43 -20.23
C ASN A 2 13.87 -6.95 -20.29
N GLY A 3 14.94 -7.67 -20.65
CA GLY A 3 14.93 -9.12 -20.70
C GLY A 3 15.24 -9.69 -19.32
N GLN A 4 14.39 -10.58 -18.82
CA GLN A 4 14.78 -11.41 -17.67
C GLN A 4 15.44 -12.68 -18.19
N ALA A 5 16.67 -12.89 -17.78
CA ALA A 5 17.35 -14.17 -17.94
C ALA A 5 17.28 -14.94 -16.62
N SER A 6 16.87 -16.19 -16.64
CA SER A 6 16.94 -17.08 -15.50
C SER A 6 18.03 -18.14 -15.72
N CYS A 7 18.87 -18.35 -14.73
CA CYS A 7 19.78 -19.48 -14.72
C CYS A 7 19.46 -20.41 -13.55
N LEU A 8 19.56 -21.71 -13.80
CA LEU A 8 19.49 -22.75 -12.77
C LEU A 8 20.88 -22.91 -12.15
N LEU A 9 20.97 -22.72 -10.84
CA LEU A 9 22.18 -23.05 -10.10
C LEU A 9 22.21 -24.54 -9.74
N ALA A 10 23.38 -25.07 -9.48
CA ALA A 10 23.66 -26.48 -9.20
C ALA A 10 22.84 -27.11 -8.04
N TYR A 11 22.09 -26.31 -7.28
CA TYR A 11 21.28 -26.75 -6.15
C TYR A 11 19.77 -26.48 -6.36
N GLY A 12 19.29 -26.37 -7.60
CA GLY A 12 17.88 -26.24 -7.90
C GLY A 12 17.28 -24.85 -7.59
N GLN A 13 18.08 -23.87 -7.21
CA GLN A 13 17.62 -22.51 -7.01
C GLN A 13 17.73 -21.71 -8.31
N SER A 14 16.61 -21.16 -8.76
CA SER A 14 16.62 -20.23 -9.88
C SER A 14 16.94 -18.81 -9.42
N ARG A 15 18.02 -18.22 -9.94
CA ARG A 15 18.26 -16.77 -9.82
C ARG A 15 17.69 -16.07 -11.03
N LYS A 16 16.93 -15.01 -10.77
CA LYS A 16 16.46 -14.11 -11.83
C LYS A 16 17.48 -13.00 -12.01
N TRP A 17 17.94 -12.81 -13.23
CA TRP A 17 18.81 -11.72 -13.61
C TRP A 17 17.96 -10.71 -14.40
N GLY A 18 18.02 -9.46 -14.02
CA GLY A 18 17.42 -8.38 -14.77
C GLY A 18 18.51 -7.56 -15.46
N VAL A 19 18.32 -7.22 -16.72
CA VAL A 19 19.16 -6.27 -17.43
C VAL A 19 18.37 -4.99 -17.61
N TRP A 20 18.86 -3.90 -17.03
CA TRP A 20 18.27 -2.58 -17.16
C TRP A 20 19.01 -1.77 -18.22
N ASN A 21 18.24 -1.15 -19.11
CA ASN A 21 18.79 -0.26 -20.12
C ASN A 21 18.51 1.19 -19.72
N ALA A 22 19.54 1.90 -19.29
CA ALA A 22 19.44 3.30 -18.86
C ALA A 22 18.95 4.25 -19.97
N TYR A 23 19.06 3.86 -21.25
CA TYR A 23 18.67 4.68 -22.39
C TYR A 23 17.26 4.43 -22.92
N ASN A 24 16.62 3.36 -22.49
CA ASN A 24 15.28 2.99 -22.96
C ASN A 24 14.40 2.58 -21.77
N ARG A 25 14.15 3.52 -20.88
CA ARG A 25 13.35 3.32 -19.68
C ARG A 25 11.88 3.34 -20.01
N VAL A 26 11.16 2.30 -19.63
CA VAL A 26 9.72 2.17 -19.85
C VAL A 26 8.98 2.45 -18.53
N PRO A 27 7.92 3.27 -18.55
CA PRO A 27 7.05 3.41 -17.38
C PRO A 27 6.45 2.06 -16.98
N ILE A 28 6.57 1.72 -15.71
CA ILE A 28 6.00 0.51 -15.11
C ILE A 28 4.94 0.93 -14.10
N PHE A 29 3.77 0.30 -14.19
CA PHE A 29 2.65 0.50 -13.30
C PHE A 29 2.29 -0.86 -12.69
N ILE A 30 2.37 -0.98 -11.39
CA ILE A 30 2.00 -2.20 -10.66
C ILE A 30 0.90 -1.83 -9.68
N LYS A 31 -0.17 -2.60 -9.66
CA LYS A 31 -1.27 -2.42 -8.73
C LYS A 31 -1.51 -3.65 -7.87
N CYS A 32 -1.99 -3.44 -6.66
CA CYS A 32 -2.46 -4.45 -5.75
C CYS A 32 -3.76 -3.95 -5.11
N GLY A 33 -4.77 -4.80 -5.07
CA GLY A 33 -6.05 -4.59 -4.39
C GLY A 33 -6.40 -5.80 -3.54
N ASP A 34 -7.35 -5.65 -2.63
CA ASP A 34 -7.89 -6.72 -1.80
C ASP A 34 -9.37 -6.89 -2.14
N THR A 35 -9.79 -8.11 -2.44
CA THR A 35 -11.18 -8.45 -2.82
C THR A 35 -12.08 -8.75 -1.62
N THR A 36 -11.56 -8.68 -0.39
CA THR A 36 -12.37 -8.82 0.83
C THR A 36 -13.34 -7.67 0.95
N ALA A 37 -14.64 -7.96 1.09
CA ALA A 37 -15.68 -6.93 1.05
C ALA A 37 -15.54 -5.83 2.11
N SER A 38 -15.04 -6.16 3.30
CA SER A 38 -14.70 -5.18 4.34
C SER A 38 -13.90 -5.82 5.46
N TRP A 39 -13.14 -5.02 6.20
CA TRP A 39 -12.46 -5.44 7.43
C TRP A 39 -12.36 -4.32 8.43
N ALA A 40 -12.09 -4.65 9.68
CA ALA A 40 -11.75 -3.68 10.71
C ALA A 40 -10.22 -3.60 10.84
N PRO A 41 -9.60 -2.43 10.59
CA PRO A 41 -8.17 -2.27 10.82
C PRO A 41 -7.80 -2.50 12.28
N GLN A 42 -6.56 -2.91 12.52
CA GLN A 42 -6.05 -3.14 13.87
C GLN A 42 -5.85 -1.82 14.64
N GLY A 43 -5.79 -1.91 15.98
CA GLY A 43 -5.46 -0.77 16.84
C GLY A 43 -4.01 -0.31 16.76
N SER A 44 -3.14 -1.07 16.12
CA SER A 44 -1.75 -0.72 15.76
C SER A 44 -1.58 -0.68 14.26
N LEU A 45 -0.63 0.12 13.79
CA LEU A 45 -0.34 0.18 12.35
C LEU A 45 0.18 -1.18 11.87
N GLY A 46 -0.45 -1.72 10.86
CA GLY A 46 -0.16 -3.03 10.29
C GLY A 46 -0.59 -3.12 8.84
N VAL A 47 -0.27 -4.22 8.18
CA VAL A 47 -0.67 -4.45 6.78
C VAL A 47 -2.19 -4.52 6.69
N SER A 48 -2.75 -3.82 5.72
CA SER A 48 -4.20 -3.77 5.46
C SER A 48 -4.79 -5.17 5.34
N ASN A 49 -5.95 -5.36 5.99
CA ASN A 49 -6.61 -6.66 6.14
C ASN A 49 -5.74 -7.74 6.83
N ASN A 50 -4.70 -7.34 7.56
CA ASN A 50 -3.73 -8.25 8.19
C ASN A 50 -3.15 -9.31 7.21
N SER A 51 -3.09 -8.98 5.92
CA SER A 51 -2.66 -9.89 4.87
C SER A 51 -1.32 -9.47 4.26
N THR A 52 -0.27 -10.21 4.54
CA THR A 52 1.06 -9.98 3.94
C THR A 52 1.11 -10.25 2.43
N ASN A 53 0.01 -10.76 1.85
CA ASN A 53 -0.16 -10.87 0.40
C ASN A 53 -0.51 -9.51 -0.23
N ASN A 54 -1.07 -8.58 0.55
CA ASN A 54 -1.33 -7.21 0.13
C ASN A 54 0.00 -6.45 0.04
N LYS A 55 0.69 -6.62 -1.07
CA LYS A 55 1.97 -5.95 -1.34
C LYS A 55 2.28 -5.87 -2.82
N ILE A 56 3.11 -4.92 -3.16
CA ILE A 56 3.79 -4.85 -4.45
C ILE A 56 5.29 -5.07 -4.21
N THR A 57 5.90 -5.89 -5.06
CA THR A 57 7.33 -6.21 -4.95
C THR A 57 8.07 -5.75 -6.20
N PRO A 58 8.41 -4.45 -6.32
CA PRO A 58 9.18 -3.93 -7.42
C PRO A 58 10.64 -4.38 -7.35
N THR A 59 11.26 -4.52 -8.51
CA THR A 59 12.70 -4.71 -8.63
C THR A 59 13.31 -3.43 -9.20
N VAL A 60 14.20 -2.80 -8.46
CA VAL A 60 14.89 -1.57 -8.83
C VAL A 60 16.26 -1.94 -9.38
N GLY A 61 16.51 -1.56 -10.63
CA GLY A 61 17.76 -1.86 -11.32
C GLY A 61 18.76 -0.71 -11.33
N LEU A 62 18.28 0.51 -11.09
CA LEU A 62 19.10 1.72 -11.12
C LEU A 62 18.82 2.57 -9.88
N PRO A 63 19.86 3.09 -9.21
CA PRO A 63 19.70 3.80 -7.94
C PRO A 63 19.08 5.21 -8.09
N GLU A 64 19.05 5.76 -9.30
CA GLU A 64 18.42 7.04 -9.60
C GLU A 64 16.92 6.95 -9.90
N GLU A 65 16.34 5.75 -9.92
CA GLU A 65 14.90 5.57 -10.14
C GLU A 65 14.09 5.93 -8.91
N PHE A 66 13.03 6.70 -9.13
CA PHE A 66 12.06 6.99 -8.10
C PHE A 66 10.88 6.01 -8.19
N LEU A 67 10.50 5.47 -7.05
CA LEU A 67 9.22 4.80 -6.87
C LEU A 67 8.20 5.82 -6.36
N ASP A 68 7.12 6.02 -7.09
CA ASP A 68 5.97 6.80 -6.62
C ASP A 68 4.89 5.82 -6.20
N CYS A 69 4.64 5.76 -4.90
CA CYS A 69 3.72 4.84 -4.28
C CYS A 69 2.48 5.60 -3.80
N THR A 70 1.31 5.17 -4.23
CA THR A 70 0.03 5.74 -3.81
C THR A 70 -0.85 4.62 -3.26
N PHE A 71 -1.38 4.82 -2.06
CA PHE A 71 -2.34 3.92 -1.43
C PHE A 71 -3.65 4.66 -1.18
N THR A 72 -4.71 4.22 -1.84
CA THR A 72 -6.06 4.75 -1.72
C THR A 72 -6.97 3.70 -1.12
N GLN A 73 -7.83 4.13 -0.17
CA GLN A 73 -8.72 3.25 0.56
C GLN A 73 -10.04 3.97 0.87
N GLU A 74 -11.16 3.31 0.58
CA GLU A 74 -12.45 3.73 1.10
C GLU A 74 -12.59 3.32 2.57
N VAL A 75 -13.03 4.25 3.39
CA VAL A 75 -13.17 4.06 4.84
C VAL A 75 -14.56 4.48 5.31
N ALA A 76 -15.13 3.69 6.20
CA ALA A 76 -16.38 3.97 6.87
C ALA A 76 -16.12 4.09 8.38
N LEU A 77 -16.26 5.29 8.94
CA LEU A 77 -16.08 5.53 10.36
C LEU A 77 -17.41 5.50 11.11
N SER A 78 -17.45 4.79 12.22
CA SER A 78 -18.58 4.89 13.16
C SER A 78 -18.44 6.17 13.98
N ILE A 79 -19.54 6.93 14.12
CA ILE A 79 -19.54 8.27 14.72
C ILE A 79 -20.02 8.26 16.17
N ALA A 80 -20.17 7.10 16.78
CA ALA A 80 -20.50 6.98 18.19
C ALA A 80 -19.40 7.51 19.13
N ALA A 81 -18.18 7.64 18.62
CA ALA A 81 -17.01 8.19 19.31
C ALA A 81 -16.08 8.84 18.29
N THR A 82 -15.17 9.71 18.75
CA THR A 82 -14.12 10.22 17.88
C THR A 82 -13.28 9.05 17.37
N SER A 83 -13.42 8.73 16.10
CA SER A 83 -12.71 7.63 15.45
C SER A 83 -11.73 8.19 14.41
N ALA A 84 -10.63 7.52 14.23
CA ALA A 84 -9.66 7.90 13.21
C ALA A 84 -9.10 6.66 12.52
N ILE A 85 -9.00 6.71 11.20
CA ILE A 85 -8.26 5.75 10.41
C ILE A 85 -7.00 6.43 9.90
N GLN A 86 -5.86 5.79 10.15
CA GLN A 86 -4.58 6.14 9.57
C GLN A 86 -4.28 5.16 8.45
N LEU A 87 -4.04 5.69 7.26
CA LEU A 87 -3.56 4.94 6.11
C LEU A 87 -2.09 5.25 5.89
N GLY A 88 -1.31 4.25 5.51
CA GLY A 88 0.12 4.41 5.34
C GLY A 88 0.69 3.54 4.22
N ILE A 89 1.89 3.87 3.82
CA ILE A 89 2.71 3.08 2.90
C ILE A 89 3.94 2.63 3.66
N GLY A 90 4.07 1.33 3.85
CA GLY A 90 5.26 0.70 4.42
C GLY A 90 6.25 0.36 3.31
N PHE A 91 7.41 1.02 3.33
CA PHE A 91 8.52 0.69 2.46
C PHE A 91 9.45 -0.29 3.20
N ASP A 92 9.53 -1.53 2.72
CA ASP A 92 10.24 -2.64 3.35
C ASP A 92 9.85 -2.86 4.84
N SER A 93 8.64 -2.41 5.21
CA SER A 93 8.15 -2.52 6.58
C SER A 93 6.65 -2.80 6.61
N THR A 94 6.24 -3.72 7.46
CA THR A 94 4.84 -4.08 7.70
C THR A 94 4.19 -3.28 8.84
N THR A 95 4.95 -2.46 9.56
CA THR A 95 4.49 -1.76 10.78
C THR A 95 4.90 -0.30 10.85
N VAL A 96 5.82 0.14 9.99
CA VAL A 96 6.29 1.52 9.94
C VAL A 96 5.88 2.16 8.62
N ALA A 97 5.14 3.26 8.69
CA ALA A 97 4.75 4.01 7.51
C ALA A 97 5.82 5.03 7.12
N SER A 98 6.25 4.99 5.87
CA SER A 98 7.13 5.98 5.23
C SER A 98 6.33 7.18 4.70
N GLY A 99 5.09 6.94 4.22
CA GLY A 99 4.10 7.97 3.87
C GLY A 99 2.78 7.63 4.53
N ARG A 100 2.04 8.63 5.02
CA ARG A 100 0.76 8.40 5.71
C ARG A 100 -0.21 9.56 5.58
N THR A 101 -1.50 9.23 5.71
CA THR A 101 -2.61 10.18 5.90
C THR A 101 -3.48 9.70 7.05
N THR A 102 -4.25 10.61 7.63
CA THR A 102 -5.20 10.29 8.71
C THR A 102 -6.55 10.91 8.38
N ILE A 103 -7.60 10.10 8.44
CA ILE A 103 -8.98 10.53 8.31
C ILE A 103 -9.58 10.48 9.72
N VAL A 104 -10.14 11.59 10.16
CA VAL A 104 -10.76 11.73 11.48
C VAL A 104 -12.25 11.94 11.31
N GLY A 105 -13.05 11.05 11.90
CA GLY A 105 -14.46 11.24 12.12
C GLY A 105 -14.67 11.93 13.47
N ALA A 106 -15.41 13.03 13.48
CA ALA A 106 -15.77 13.71 14.72
C ALA A 106 -17.09 13.14 15.26
N ALA A 107 -17.12 12.86 16.58
CA ALA A 107 -18.39 12.59 17.25
C ALA A 107 -19.26 13.86 17.25
N LEU A 108 -20.51 13.74 16.82
CA LEU A 108 -21.45 14.84 16.94
C LEU A 108 -22.03 14.87 18.36
N SER A 109 -21.93 16.03 18.99
CA SER A 109 -22.60 16.28 20.26
C SER A 109 -24.11 16.38 20.03
N GLY A 110 -24.91 15.63 20.79
CA GLY A 110 -26.36 15.76 20.75
C GLY A 110 -27.14 14.50 20.35
N GLY A 111 -26.53 13.31 20.41
CA GLY A 111 -27.25 12.04 20.20
C GLY A 111 -27.73 11.80 18.76
N GLN A 112 -27.20 12.53 17.80
CA GLN A 112 -27.47 12.28 16.40
C GLN A 112 -26.65 11.09 15.91
N THR A 113 -27.32 10.06 15.47
CA THR A 113 -26.73 8.92 14.77
C THR A 113 -26.52 9.31 13.32
N ILE A 114 -25.31 9.69 12.94
CA ILE A 114 -24.99 9.76 11.52
C ILE A 114 -24.64 8.34 11.09
N THR A 115 -25.42 7.81 10.20
CA THR A 115 -25.15 6.56 9.51
C THR A 115 -23.93 6.77 8.63
N VAL A 116 -22.84 6.10 8.95
CA VAL A 116 -21.64 5.86 8.14
C VAL A 116 -21.43 6.85 6.97
N ALA A 117 -20.55 7.81 7.16
CA ALA A 117 -20.00 8.54 6.03
C ALA A 117 -18.81 7.72 5.46
N ALA A 118 -18.90 7.36 4.19
CA ALA A 118 -17.78 6.78 3.48
C ALA A 118 -16.86 7.91 3.00
N TRP A 119 -15.56 7.79 3.27
CA TRP A 119 -14.53 8.69 2.77
C TRP A 119 -13.44 7.91 2.07
N THR A 120 -12.86 8.51 1.07
CA THR A 120 -11.68 7.96 0.43
C THR A 120 -10.45 8.67 0.99
N GLY A 121 -9.52 7.88 1.54
CA GLY A 121 -8.22 8.35 1.99
C GLY A 121 -7.12 7.98 1.02
N THR A 122 -6.13 8.85 0.88
CA THR A 122 -4.97 8.58 0.03
C THR A 122 -3.69 8.90 0.80
N ALA A 123 -2.82 7.89 0.93
CA ALA A 123 -1.44 8.06 1.37
C ALA A 123 -0.52 8.02 0.15
N ARG A 124 0.54 8.83 0.16
CA ARG A 124 1.56 8.86 -0.89
C ARG A 124 2.96 8.84 -0.30
N TYR A 125 3.85 8.16 -0.97
CA TYR A 125 5.27 8.14 -0.64
C TYR A 125 6.11 8.03 -1.91
N VAL A 126 7.10 8.91 -2.03
CA VAL A 126 8.08 8.87 -3.12
C VAL A 126 9.42 8.47 -2.51
N ALA A 127 10.00 7.42 -3.03
CA ALA A 127 11.28 6.88 -2.59
C ALA A 127 12.29 6.87 -3.73
N GLN A 128 13.55 7.07 -3.39
CA GLN A 128 14.68 6.72 -4.24
C GLN A 128 15.40 5.54 -3.58
N PRO A 129 14.99 4.30 -3.87
CA PRO A 129 15.51 3.13 -3.19
C PRO A 129 16.89 2.72 -3.70
N SER A 130 17.58 1.89 -2.94
CA SER A 130 18.75 1.18 -3.42
C SER A 130 18.41 0.19 -4.53
N ILE A 131 19.40 -0.25 -5.27
CA ILE A 131 19.24 -1.36 -6.23
C ILE A 131 18.84 -2.61 -5.46
N GLY A 132 17.80 -3.30 -5.94
CA GLY A 132 17.33 -4.53 -5.31
C GLY A 132 15.84 -4.76 -5.44
N ILE A 133 15.38 -5.72 -4.66
CA ILE A 133 13.96 -6.06 -4.54
C ILE A 133 13.45 -5.38 -3.27
N HIS A 134 12.36 -4.62 -3.41
CA HIS A 134 11.70 -3.94 -2.30
C HIS A 134 10.27 -4.46 -2.13
N ASN A 135 9.73 -4.34 -0.93
CA ASN A 135 8.34 -4.66 -0.65
C ASN A 135 7.61 -3.40 -0.22
N ILE A 136 6.51 -3.11 -0.90
CA ILE A 136 5.64 -1.97 -0.61
C ILE A 136 4.33 -2.50 -0.07
N TYR A 137 3.99 -2.12 1.15
CA TYR A 137 2.79 -2.58 1.85
C TYR A 137 1.80 -1.44 2.03
N PRO A 138 0.51 -1.65 1.76
CA PRO A 138 -0.55 -0.78 2.26
C PRO A 138 -0.71 -1.04 3.75
N LEU A 139 -0.69 0.01 4.54
CA LEU A 139 -0.82 -0.07 5.99
C LEU A 139 -2.08 0.67 6.45
N ASP A 140 -2.78 0.10 7.43
CA ASP A 140 -3.89 0.76 8.09
C ASP A 140 -3.82 0.64 9.61
N LYS A 141 -4.51 1.55 10.29
CA LYS A 141 -4.70 1.54 11.73
C LYS A 141 -6.00 2.22 12.07
N LEU A 142 -6.78 1.63 12.95
CA LEU A 142 -8.01 2.20 13.46
C LEU A 142 -7.86 2.62 14.91
N THR A 143 -8.33 3.82 15.23
CA THR A 143 -8.54 4.28 16.61
C THR A 143 -10.04 4.32 16.86
N ASN A 144 -10.49 3.65 17.91
CA ASN A 144 -11.88 3.42 18.30
C ASN A 144 -12.63 2.48 17.34
N SER A 145 -13.69 2.91 16.65
CA SER A 145 -14.52 2.03 15.83
C SER A 145 -14.68 2.52 14.40
N GLY A 146 -14.69 1.58 13.48
CA GLY A 146 -14.88 1.81 12.06
C GLY A 146 -14.52 0.58 11.26
N THR A 147 -14.76 0.65 9.96
CA THR A 147 -14.37 -0.37 9.00
C THR A 147 -13.75 0.28 7.77
N VAL A 148 -13.03 -0.48 7.01
CA VAL A 148 -12.63 -0.11 5.65
C VAL A 148 -13.39 -0.99 4.68
N ALA A 149 -13.79 -0.42 3.57
CA ALA A 149 -14.37 -1.18 2.47
C ALA A 149 -13.23 -1.87 1.71
N GLY A 150 -13.47 -3.11 1.32
CA GLY A 150 -12.61 -3.88 0.44
C GLY A 150 -13.30 -4.10 -0.89
N GLY A 151 -12.52 -4.23 -1.90
CA GLY A 151 -12.91 -4.43 -3.28
C GLY A 151 -11.74 -4.05 -4.18
N GLU A 152 -11.74 -4.49 -5.42
CA GLU A 152 -10.64 -4.18 -6.32
C GLU A 152 -10.44 -2.68 -6.55
N ASP A 153 -11.53 -1.88 -6.40
CA ASP A 153 -11.53 -0.44 -6.62
C ASP A 153 -11.52 0.35 -5.30
N ASP A 154 -11.89 -0.26 -4.17
CA ASP A 154 -12.03 0.41 -2.87
C ASP A 154 -10.72 0.43 -2.09
N MET A 155 -9.85 -0.53 -2.33
CA MET A 155 -8.48 -0.60 -1.83
C MET A 155 -7.52 -0.71 -3.00
N LEU A 156 -6.71 0.29 -3.23
CA LEU A 156 -5.75 0.31 -4.32
C LEU A 156 -4.37 0.78 -3.84
N LEU A 157 -3.40 -0.11 -3.89
CA LEU A 157 -1.99 0.25 -3.84
C LEU A 157 -1.45 0.31 -5.27
N LEU A 158 -0.90 1.44 -5.66
CA LEU A 158 -0.28 1.68 -6.96
C LEU A 158 1.18 2.05 -6.77
N VAL A 159 2.07 1.44 -7.52
CA VAL A 159 3.49 1.79 -7.59
C VAL A 159 3.84 2.08 -9.04
N THR A 160 4.42 3.24 -9.28
CA THR A 160 4.89 3.67 -10.60
C THR A 160 6.38 3.98 -10.55
N TYR A 161 7.11 3.53 -11.57
CA TYR A 161 8.53 3.81 -11.74
C TYR A 161 8.95 3.60 -13.20
N ARG A 162 10.18 3.92 -13.52
CA ARG A 162 10.76 3.61 -14.82
C ARG A 162 11.78 2.49 -14.66
N GLY A 163 11.68 1.49 -15.50
CA GLY A 163 12.58 0.35 -15.49
C GLY A 163 13.20 0.03 -16.85
#